data_b1dd8bd4d7e23d4f5a68f7243616d20c
#
_entry.id   b1dd8bd4d7e23d4f5a68f7243616d20c
#
_cell.length_a   1.000
_cell.length_b   1.000
_cell.length_c   1.000
_cell.angle_alpha   90.00
_cell.angle_beta   90.00
_cell.angle_gamma   90.00
#
_symmetry.space_group_name_H-M   'P 1'
#
loop_
_entity.id
_entity.type
_entity.pdbx_description
1 polymer ?
#
loop_
_entity_poly.entity_id
_entity_poly.type
_entity_poly.pdbx_seq_one_letter_code
_entity_poly.pdbx_strand_id
1 'polypeptide(L)'
;MAKYKLEYIWLDGYTPVPNLRAKTQIKEFDSMPTLDQLPMWGFDGSSTMQAEGRSSDCMLKPVACYPDTTRLNGVLVMCEVMMPDGTTPHPTNSRATILDDPDAWFGFEQEYFLYQDGKPLGFPSDGYPAPQGTY
;
A
#
# COMPACT_ATOMS: atom_id res chain seq x y z
N MET A 1 27.53 -7.66 -0.96
CA MET A 1 26.29 -7.09 -0.35
C MET A 1 26.03 -5.71 -0.90
N ALA A 2 24.79 -5.42 -1.25
CA ALA A 2 24.34 -4.09 -1.69
C ALA A 2 23.27 -3.56 -0.74
N LYS A 3 23.16 -2.24 -0.63
CA LYS A 3 22.11 -1.61 0.19
C LYS A 3 20.81 -1.53 -0.62
N TYR A 4 19.73 -2.02 -0.03
CA TYR A 4 18.37 -1.98 -0.57
C TYR A 4 17.49 -1.05 0.25
N LYS A 5 16.61 -0.31 -0.44
CA LYS A 5 15.59 0.54 0.14
C LYS A 5 14.29 -0.27 0.22
N LEU A 6 13.93 -0.70 1.40
CA LEU A 6 12.71 -1.48 1.63
C LEU A 6 11.59 -0.52 2.02
N GLU A 7 10.68 -0.24 1.11
CA GLU A 7 9.50 0.60 1.39
C GLU A 7 8.33 -0.28 1.82
N TYR A 8 8.07 -0.27 3.11
CA TYR A 8 6.96 -0.97 3.75
C TYR A 8 5.68 -0.17 3.55
N ILE A 9 4.69 -0.77 2.92
CA ILE A 9 3.44 -0.15 2.53
C ILE A 9 2.29 -0.89 3.20
N TRP A 10 1.36 -0.15 3.83
CA TRP A 10 0.19 -0.72 4.51
C TRP A 10 -1.02 0.20 4.41
N LEU A 11 -2.20 -0.33 4.74
CA LEU A 11 -3.42 0.44 4.87
C LEU A 11 -3.59 0.91 6.31
N ASP A 12 -3.90 2.21 6.51
CA ASP A 12 -4.16 2.78 7.83
C ASP A 12 -5.58 2.45 8.35
N GLY A 13 -5.95 3.00 9.51
CA GLY A 13 -7.24 2.78 10.15
C GLY A 13 -8.31 3.83 9.82
N TYR A 14 -8.10 4.68 8.82
CA TYR A 14 -9.10 5.68 8.44
C TYR A 14 -10.35 5.04 7.84
N THR A 15 -11.49 5.63 8.16
CA THR A 15 -12.79 5.23 7.63
C THR A 15 -13.48 6.40 6.94
N PRO A 16 -14.32 6.19 5.92
CA PRO A 16 -14.74 4.90 5.35
C PRO A 16 -13.71 4.24 4.43
N VAL A 17 -12.68 4.95 4.01
CA VAL A 17 -11.66 4.44 3.08
C VAL A 17 -10.28 4.59 3.73
N PRO A 18 -9.56 3.49 3.96
CA PRO A 18 -8.20 3.54 4.46
C PRO A 18 -7.24 4.15 3.44
N ASN A 19 -6.20 4.82 3.92
CA ASN A 19 -5.15 5.38 3.08
C ASN A 19 -3.93 4.46 3.07
N LEU A 20 -3.19 4.49 1.97
CA LEU A 20 -1.87 3.88 1.91
C LEU A 20 -0.87 4.69 2.74
N ARG A 21 -0.13 4.00 3.58
CA ARG A 21 1.01 4.54 4.33
C ARG A 21 2.28 3.84 3.90
N ALA A 22 3.39 4.52 4.04
CA ALA A 22 4.68 3.94 3.75
C ALA A 22 5.76 4.43 4.71
N LYS A 23 6.75 3.58 4.96
CA LYS A 23 8.00 3.92 5.63
C LYS A 23 9.14 3.09 5.06
N THR A 24 10.33 3.65 5.00
CA THR A 24 11.48 3.03 4.34
C THR A 24 12.58 2.71 5.33
N GLN A 25 13.13 1.52 5.26
CA GLN A 25 14.39 1.15 5.90
C GLN A 25 15.44 0.73 4.88
N ILE A 26 16.70 0.84 5.27
CA ILE A 26 17.82 0.39 4.45
C ILE A 26 18.40 -0.87 5.09
N LYS A 27 18.53 -1.92 4.27
CA LYS A 27 19.15 -3.20 4.65
C LYS A 27 20.15 -3.63 3.59
N GLU A 28 21.11 -4.45 4.00
CA GLU A 28 22.10 -5.03 3.10
C GLU A 28 21.72 -6.47 2.75
N PHE A 29 21.75 -6.79 1.44
CA PHE A 29 21.53 -8.13 0.91
C PHE A 29 22.52 -8.39 -0.23
N ASP A 30 22.78 -9.64 -0.52
CA ASP A 30 23.64 -10.05 -1.63
C ASP A 30 22.95 -9.89 -2.99
N SER A 31 21.63 -10.05 -3.01
CA SER A 31 20.73 -9.85 -4.17
C SER A 31 19.43 -9.23 -3.69
N MET A 32 18.49 -8.99 -4.61
CA MET A 32 17.13 -8.58 -4.24
C MET A 32 16.56 -9.57 -3.22
N PRO A 33 16.10 -9.08 -2.04
CA PRO A 33 15.58 -9.95 -0.99
C PRO A 33 14.29 -10.64 -1.42
N THR A 34 14.13 -11.88 -0.95
CA THR A 34 12.88 -12.62 -1.01
C THR A 34 12.01 -12.31 0.20
N LEU A 35 10.73 -12.65 0.14
CA LEU A 35 9.76 -12.32 1.19
C LEU A 35 10.16 -12.83 2.57
N ASP A 36 10.71 -14.03 2.65
CA ASP A 36 11.17 -14.69 3.88
C ASP A 36 12.39 -14.03 4.54
N GLN A 37 13.11 -13.21 3.78
CA GLN A 37 14.26 -12.43 4.28
C GLN A 37 13.85 -11.06 4.85
N LEU A 38 12.61 -10.65 4.65
CA LEU A 38 12.12 -9.33 5.07
C LEU A 38 11.63 -9.38 6.52
N PRO A 39 12.21 -8.56 7.42
CA PRO A 39 11.80 -8.55 8.82
C PRO A 39 10.44 -7.89 9.02
N MET A 40 9.73 -8.33 10.05
CA MET A 40 8.64 -7.54 10.60
C MET A 40 9.18 -6.22 11.16
N TRP A 41 8.35 -5.17 11.12
CA TRP A 41 8.79 -3.85 11.55
C TRP A 41 7.70 -3.10 12.30
N GLY A 42 8.03 -2.63 13.51
CA GLY A 42 7.12 -1.87 14.36
C GLY A 42 6.86 -0.45 13.85
N PHE A 43 5.67 0.08 14.13
CA PHE A 43 5.33 1.47 13.88
C PHE A 43 4.35 1.99 14.95
N ASP A 44 4.26 3.31 15.08
CA ASP A 44 3.31 3.98 15.95
C ASP A 44 1.94 4.11 15.25
N GLY A 45 0.98 3.32 15.69
CA GLY A 45 -0.37 3.29 15.14
C GLY A 45 -1.24 4.49 15.54
N SER A 46 -0.81 5.33 16.48
CA SER A 46 -1.60 6.50 16.89
C SER A 46 -1.76 7.54 15.78
N SER A 47 -0.71 7.69 14.96
CA SER A 47 -0.71 8.61 13.81
C SER A 47 -1.47 8.08 12.59
N THR A 48 -1.87 6.82 12.61
CA THR A 48 -2.55 6.13 11.50
C THR A 48 -3.96 5.64 11.87
N MET A 49 -4.53 6.12 12.97
CA MET A 49 -5.85 5.70 13.49
C MET A 49 -5.95 4.20 13.76
N GLN A 50 -4.85 3.58 14.18
CA GLN A 50 -4.78 2.14 14.44
C GLN A 50 -4.48 1.80 15.90
N ALA A 51 -4.14 2.78 16.73
CA ALA A 51 -3.92 2.58 18.15
C ALA A 51 -4.16 3.85 18.96
N GLU A 52 -4.35 3.70 20.27
CA GLU A 52 -4.39 4.83 21.19
C GLU A 52 -2.98 5.18 21.68
N GLY A 53 -2.73 6.48 21.95
CA GLY A 53 -1.40 7.01 22.27
C GLY A 53 -0.70 6.35 23.49
N ARG A 54 -1.42 5.65 24.35
CA ARG A 54 -0.86 4.95 25.52
C ARG A 54 -0.36 3.53 25.21
N SER A 55 -0.80 2.95 24.10
CA SER A 55 -0.41 1.62 23.64
C SER A 55 -0.43 1.63 22.11
N SER A 56 0.52 2.37 21.55
CA SER A 56 0.50 2.74 20.14
C SER A 56 1.28 1.81 19.21
N ASP A 57 1.97 0.83 19.76
CA ASP A 57 2.78 -0.09 18.97
C ASP A 57 1.90 -1.01 18.11
N CYS A 58 2.20 -1.03 16.82
CA CYS A 58 1.68 -1.98 15.84
C CYS A 58 2.82 -2.59 15.06
N MET A 59 2.59 -3.75 14.43
CA MET A 59 3.60 -4.45 13.65
C MET A 59 3.18 -4.55 12.18
N LEU A 60 4.12 -4.31 11.29
CA LEU A 60 4.01 -4.56 9.86
C LEU A 60 4.58 -5.94 9.54
N LYS A 61 3.74 -6.82 9.02
CA LYS A 61 4.13 -8.15 8.57
C LYS A 61 4.18 -8.16 7.04
N PRO A 62 5.36 -8.35 6.42
CA PRO A 62 5.46 -8.50 4.97
C PRO A 62 4.61 -9.64 4.46
N VAL A 63 3.85 -9.40 3.38
CA VAL A 63 3.01 -10.42 2.72
C VAL A 63 3.30 -10.56 1.23
N ALA A 64 3.92 -9.56 0.62
CA ALA A 64 4.42 -9.61 -0.75
C ALA A 64 5.55 -8.60 -0.94
N CYS A 65 6.45 -8.84 -1.89
CA CYS A 65 7.49 -7.89 -2.24
C CYS A 65 7.73 -7.87 -3.75
N TYR A 66 8.04 -6.68 -4.26
CA TYR A 66 8.25 -6.41 -5.67
C TYR A 66 9.43 -5.47 -5.88
N PRO A 67 10.17 -5.58 -7.00
CA PRO A 67 11.17 -4.58 -7.33
C PRO A 67 10.48 -3.21 -7.56
N ASP A 68 11.05 -2.17 -6.97
CA ASP A 68 10.67 -0.81 -7.31
C ASP A 68 11.45 -0.36 -8.54
N THR A 69 10.79 -0.29 -9.67
CA THR A 69 11.42 0.07 -10.94
C THR A 69 11.80 1.55 -11.05
N THR A 70 11.37 2.38 -10.11
CA THR A 70 11.64 3.83 -10.10
C THR A 70 12.88 4.21 -9.30
N ARG A 71 13.38 3.31 -8.44
CA ARG A 71 14.52 3.57 -7.54
C ARG A 71 15.56 2.45 -7.60
N LEU A 72 16.82 2.84 -7.70
CA LEU A 72 17.92 1.87 -7.67
C LEU A 72 17.91 1.09 -6.34
N ASN A 73 17.92 -0.24 -6.44
CA ASN A 73 17.81 -1.17 -5.31
C ASN A 73 16.58 -0.90 -4.42
N GLY A 74 15.50 -0.42 -5.02
CA GLY A 74 14.22 -0.25 -4.34
C GLY A 74 13.42 -1.55 -4.32
N VAL A 75 12.75 -1.80 -3.19
CA VAL A 75 11.84 -2.93 -3.01
C VAL A 75 10.56 -2.40 -2.37
N LEU A 76 9.44 -2.62 -3.02
CA LEU A 76 8.11 -2.38 -2.46
C LEU A 76 7.70 -3.60 -1.64
N VAL A 77 7.41 -3.39 -0.37
CA VAL A 77 7.05 -4.44 0.58
C VAL A 77 5.62 -4.21 1.04
N MET A 78 4.68 -4.95 0.47
CA MET A 78 3.29 -4.91 0.93
C MET A 78 3.18 -5.61 2.28
N CYS A 79 2.50 -4.95 3.23
CA CYS A 79 2.36 -5.43 4.59
C CYS A 79 0.90 -5.51 5.01
N GLU A 80 0.62 -6.44 5.91
CA GLU A 80 -0.57 -6.45 6.75
C GLU A 80 -0.21 -5.95 8.16
N VAL A 81 -1.20 -5.36 8.85
CA VAL A 81 -1.00 -4.84 10.21
C VAL A 81 -1.36 -5.90 11.24
N MET A 82 -0.45 -6.10 12.18
CA MET A 82 -0.60 -7.02 13.31
C MET A 82 -0.58 -6.26 14.64
N MET A 83 -1.13 -6.87 15.67
CA MET A 83 -0.96 -6.42 17.05
C MET A 83 0.53 -6.48 17.45
N PRO A 84 0.92 -5.86 18.59
CA PRO A 84 2.31 -5.86 19.07
C PRO A 84 2.95 -7.24 19.22
N ASP A 85 2.14 -8.27 19.41
CA ASP A 85 2.59 -9.68 19.50
C ASP A 85 3.12 -10.24 18.14
N GLY A 86 2.84 -9.52 17.05
CA GLY A 86 3.27 -9.91 15.69
C GLY A 86 2.51 -11.10 15.09
N THR A 87 1.54 -11.65 15.80
CA THR A 87 0.80 -12.86 15.39
C THR A 87 -0.70 -12.66 15.28
N THR A 88 -1.27 -11.80 16.13
CA THR A 88 -2.70 -11.46 16.11
C THR A 88 -2.95 -10.38 15.07
N PRO A 89 -3.85 -10.59 14.08
CA PRO A 89 -4.23 -9.54 13.14
C PRO A 89 -4.81 -8.33 13.86
N HIS A 90 -4.40 -7.13 13.44
CA HIS A 90 -4.98 -5.90 13.96
C HIS A 90 -6.45 -5.76 13.50
N PRO A 91 -7.37 -5.17 14.28
CA PRO A 91 -8.78 -4.99 13.90
C PRO A 91 -8.99 -4.27 12.54
N THR A 92 -8.06 -3.41 12.12
CA THR A 92 -8.10 -2.74 10.81
C THR A 92 -7.49 -3.58 9.68
N ASN A 93 -7.01 -4.77 9.96
CA ASN A 93 -6.39 -5.65 8.97
C ASN A 93 -7.46 -6.44 8.20
N SER A 94 -8.06 -5.80 7.20
CA SER A 94 -9.06 -6.45 6.34
C SER A 94 -8.49 -7.62 5.53
N ARG A 95 -7.18 -7.62 5.24
CA ARG A 95 -6.54 -8.73 4.51
C ARG A 95 -6.67 -10.06 5.27
N ALA A 96 -6.57 -10.05 6.58
CA ALA A 96 -6.67 -11.25 7.41
C ALA A 96 -8.06 -11.92 7.36
N THR A 97 -9.08 -11.24 6.85
CA THR A 97 -10.44 -11.79 6.69
C THR A 97 -10.71 -12.35 5.30
N ILE A 98 -9.78 -12.18 4.36
CA ILE A 98 -9.91 -12.68 2.99
C ILE A 98 -9.63 -14.18 2.99
N LEU A 99 -10.57 -14.94 2.48
CA LEU A 99 -10.39 -16.37 2.25
C LEU A 99 -9.70 -16.60 0.90
N ASP A 100 -8.76 -17.51 0.87
CA ASP A 100 -8.16 -17.95 -0.39
C ASP A 100 -9.22 -18.63 -1.25
N ASP A 101 -9.34 -18.18 -2.47
CA ASP A 101 -10.15 -18.78 -3.52
C ASP A 101 -9.25 -19.05 -4.74
N PRO A 102 -8.79 -20.30 -4.91
CA PRO A 102 -7.86 -20.65 -5.99
C PRO A 102 -8.49 -20.55 -7.38
N ASP A 103 -9.81 -20.50 -7.46
CA ASP A 103 -10.53 -20.38 -8.72
C ASP A 103 -10.91 -18.93 -9.06
N ALA A 104 -10.63 -17.98 -8.16
CA ALA A 104 -10.94 -16.57 -8.38
C ALA A 104 -9.97 -15.92 -9.38
N TRP A 105 -10.54 -15.16 -10.31
CA TRP A 105 -9.80 -14.33 -11.26
C TRP A 105 -10.07 -12.87 -10.97
N PHE A 106 -9.00 -12.07 -10.90
CA PHE A 106 -9.08 -10.64 -10.64
C PHE A 106 -8.44 -9.85 -11.77
N GLY A 107 -9.08 -8.75 -12.15
CA GLY A 107 -8.54 -7.78 -13.09
C GLY A 107 -8.73 -6.37 -12.53
N PHE A 108 -7.83 -5.46 -12.90
CA PHE A 108 -7.91 -4.05 -12.54
C PHE A 108 -7.93 -3.23 -13.82
N GLU A 109 -8.84 -2.26 -13.88
CA GLU A 109 -8.88 -1.25 -14.94
C GLU A 109 -8.48 0.09 -14.32
N GLN A 110 -7.47 0.73 -14.92
CA GLN A 110 -7.03 2.06 -14.52
C GLN A 110 -7.79 3.10 -15.34
N GLU A 111 -8.72 3.81 -14.70
CA GLU A 111 -9.47 4.89 -15.35
C GLU A 111 -9.07 6.24 -14.76
N TYR A 112 -8.84 7.24 -15.61
CA TYR A 112 -8.50 8.59 -15.19
C TYR A 112 -8.80 9.63 -16.26
N PHE A 113 -8.99 10.87 -15.84
CA PHE A 113 -9.05 12.02 -16.72
C PHE A 113 -7.80 12.90 -16.54
N LEU A 114 -7.25 13.35 -17.64
CA LEU A 114 -6.25 14.41 -17.60
C LEU A 114 -6.94 15.75 -17.38
N TYR A 115 -6.39 16.59 -16.51
CA TYR A 115 -6.91 17.91 -16.21
C TYR A 115 -5.91 18.99 -16.62
N GLN A 116 -6.42 20.09 -17.16
CA GLN A 116 -5.68 21.32 -17.39
C GLN A 116 -6.54 22.52 -16.95
N ASP A 117 -5.97 23.44 -16.16
CA ASP A 117 -6.64 24.63 -15.67
C ASP A 117 -7.98 24.34 -14.95
N GLY A 118 -8.02 23.25 -14.18
CA GLY A 118 -9.21 22.87 -13.42
C GLY A 118 -10.33 22.21 -14.22
N LYS A 119 -10.11 21.89 -15.49
CA LYS A 119 -11.06 21.24 -16.39
C LYS A 119 -10.48 19.95 -16.97
N PRO A 120 -11.31 18.95 -17.27
CA PRO A 120 -10.84 17.80 -18.05
C PRO A 120 -10.26 18.24 -19.40
N LEU A 121 -9.08 17.72 -19.71
CA LEU A 121 -8.38 18.05 -20.96
C LEU A 121 -9.23 17.63 -22.17
N GLY A 122 -9.35 18.54 -23.14
CA GLY A 122 -10.14 18.30 -24.35
C GLY A 122 -11.63 18.62 -24.21
N PHE A 123 -12.10 19.03 -23.04
CA PHE A 123 -13.47 19.50 -22.87
C PHE A 123 -13.61 20.94 -23.44
N PRO A 124 -14.78 21.29 -23.99
CA PRO A 124 -15.04 22.66 -24.48
C PRO A 124 -14.86 23.71 -23.40
N SER A 125 -14.37 24.88 -23.77
CA SER A 125 -14.13 25.99 -22.83
C SER A 125 -15.41 26.60 -22.28
N ASP A 126 -16.52 26.43 -22.96
CA ASP A 126 -17.82 27.09 -22.76
C ASP A 126 -18.86 26.20 -22.04
N GLY A 127 -18.49 25.06 -21.49
CA GLY A 127 -19.38 24.36 -20.61
C GLY A 127 -19.44 22.86 -20.78
N TYR A 128 -20.48 22.31 -21.36
CA TYR A 128 -20.77 20.88 -21.29
C TYR A 128 -20.06 20.12 -22.39
N PRO A 129 -19.42 18.99 -22.06
CA PRO A 129 -18.91 18.09 -23.07
C PRO A 129 -20.05 17.59 -23.95
N ALA A 130 -19.78 17.44 -25.22
CA ALA A 130 -20.69 16.72 -26.09
C ALA A 130 -20.89 15.30 -25.56
N PRO A 131 -22.07 14.69 -25.75
CA PRO A 131 -22.27 13.31 -25.36
C PRO A 131 -21.17 12.44 -25.96
N GLN A 132 -20.62 11.55 -25.14
CA GLN A 132 -19.69 10.53 -25.65
C GLN A 132 -20.38 9.68 -26.73
N GLY A 133 -19.62 9.23 -27.70
CA GLY A 133 -20.10 8.23 -28.64
C GLY A 133 -20.31 6.86 -27.98
N THR A 134 -20.30 5.84 -28.79
CA THR A 134 -20.61 4.45 -28.36
C THR A 134 -19.52 3.79 -27.51
N TYR A 135 -18.71 4.54 -26.95
CA TYR A 135 -17.81 4.08 -25.89
C TYR A 135 -17.47 5.17 -25.05
#